data_22bc01beabb42c97285768e425b2f07b
#
_entry.id   22bc01beabb42c97285768e425b2f07b
#
_cell.length_a   1.000
_cell.length_b   1.000
_cell.length_c   1.000
_cell.angle_alpha   90.00
_cell.angle_beta   90.00
_cell.angle_gamma   90.00
#
_symmetry.space_group_name_H-M   'P 1'
#
loop_
_entity.id
_entity.type
_entity.pdbx_description
1 polymer ?
#
loop_
_entity_poly.entity_id
_entity_poly.type
_entity_poly.pdbx_seq_one_letter_code
_entity_poly.pdbx_strand_id
1 'polypeptide(L)'
;MADNRARVDVIIIPGECPADALDTVCERLETWLNVDRQELDKKIKASAKLPFSQILVKRDISRVDQIRVEENQHLLPGVTTIVHPQRRYLLGETAGQIMGYLGEINQAELDQRQELGYFQGDLIGKGGIELFYESLLHGQDGYMLVTKYASGQPQLRTDKAGRPMIARRDTIGHLLNL
;
A
#
# COMPACT_ATOMS: atom_id res chain seq x y z
N MET A 1 -18.64 15.08 -6.55
CA MET A 1 -19.44 13.91 -6.20
C MET A 1 -18.62 12.81 -5.56
N ALA A 2 -17.55 12.36 -6.15
CA ALA A 2 -16.56 11.48 -5.52
C ALA A 2 -15.16 12.03 -5.78
N ASP A 3 -14.26 11.95 -4.78
CA ASP A 3 -12.87 12.35 -4.89
C ASP A 3 -11.95 11.22 -4.38
N ASN A 4 -10.65 11.38 -4.58
CA ASN A 4 -9.65 10.48 -4.04
C ASN A 4 -8.91 11.20 -2.91
N ARG A 5 -8.93 10.62 -1.71
CA ARG A 5 -8.06 11.07 -0.62
C ARG A 5 -6.82 10.20 -0.54
N ALA A 6 -5.74 10.78 -0.10
CA ALA A 6 -4.55 10.02 0.28
C ALA A 6 -4.82 9.32 1.63
N ARG A 7 -4.78 7.99 1.64
CA ARG A 7 -4.75 7.18 2.86
C ARG A 7 -3.30 6.80 3.13
N VAL A 8 -2.84 7.04 4.34
CA VAL A 8 -1.47 6.71 4.75
C VAL A 8 -1.50 5.50 5.67
N ASP A 9 -0.84 4.43 5.24
CA ASP A 9 -0.68 3.21 5.99
C ASP A 9 0.76 3.09 6.52
N VAL A 10 0.94 2.54 7.72
CA VAL A 10 2.28 2.24 8.28
C VAL A 10 2.55 0.76 8.09
N ILE A 11 3.71 0.46 7.54
CA ILE A 11 4.22 -0.90 7.38
C ILE A 11 5.56 -1.07 8.11
N ILE A 12 5.86 -2.30 8.48
CA ILE A 12 7.18 -2.71 8.97
C ILE A 12 7.74 -3.81 8.07
N ILE A 13 9.04 -3.74 7.78
CA ILE A 13 9.81 -4.76 7.07
C ILE A 13 10.81 -5.33 8.08
N PRO A 14 10.52 -6.48 8.71
CA PRO A 14 11.36 -7.02 9.79
C PRO A 14 12.82 -7.26 9.38
N GLY A 15 13.07 -7.62 8.12
CA GLY A 15 14.41 -7.85 7.61
C GLY A 15 15.28 -6.60 7.45
N GLU A 16 14.68 -5.40 7.50
CA GLU A 16 15.39 -4.12 7.52
C GLU A 16 15.59 -3.58 8.94
N CYS A 17 14.98 -4.23 9.93
CA CYS A 17 15.12 -3.90 11.34
C CYS A 17 16.23 -4.75 11.96
N PRO A 18 17.22 -4.17 12.66
CA PRO A 18 18.17 -4.94 13.47
C PRO A 18 17.43 -5.80 14.51
N ALA A 19 17.87 -7.05 14.69
CA ALA A 19 17.17 -8.00 15.55
C ALA A 19 17.07 -7.55 17.02
N ASP A 20 18.06 -6.83 17.50
CA ASP A 20 18.13 -6.22 18.84
C ASP A 20 17.21 -5.00 18.99
N ALA A 21 16.88 -4.32 17.88
CA ALA A 21 16.02 -3.14 17.88
C ALA A 21 14.53 -3.46 17.68
N LEU A 22 14.20 -4.65 17.17
CA LEU A 22 12.84 -5.00 16.76
C LEU A 22 11.83 -4.86 17.91
N ASP A 23 12.17 -5.33 19.10
CA ASP A 23 11.28 -5.23 20.27
C ASP A 23 11.04 -3.76 20.65
N THR A 24 12.08 -2.94 20.67
CA THR A 24 11.97 -1.50 20.96
C THR A 24 11.14 -0.76 19.90
N VAL A 25 11.31 -1.13 18.64
CA VAL A 25 10.50 -0.56 17.54
C VAL A 25 9.02 -0.91 17.72
N CYS A 26 8.71 -2.16 18.03
CA CYS A 26 7.34 -2.58 18.28
C CYS A 26 6.70 -1.88 19.49
N GLU A 27 7.45 -1.68 20.59
CA GLU A 27 6.98 -0.91 21.76
C GLU A 27 6.66 0.56 21.41
N ARG A 28 7.50 1.17 20.58
CA ARG A 28 7.25 2.55 20.09
C ARG A 28 6.01 2.60 19.20
N LEU A 29 5.85 1.64 18.29
CA LEU A 29 4.67 1.55 17.44
C LEU A 29 3.39 1.37 18.25
N GLU A 30 3.41 0.50 19.28
CA GLU A 30 2.29 0.35 20.23
C GLU A 30 1.95 1.68 20.89
N THR A 31 2.93 2.37 21.47
CA THR A 31 2.74 3.63 22.21
C THR A 31 2.30 4.77 21.30
N TRP A 32 2.91 4.91 20.12
CA TRP A 32 2.68 6.07 19.25
C TRP A 32 1.44 5.93 18.39
N LEU A 33 1.15 4.71 17.94
CA LEU A 33 0.06 4.44 17.02
C LEU A 33 -1.12 3.73 17.70
N ASN A 34 -1.02 3.39 18.99
CA ASN A 34 -2.02 2.63 19.71
C ASN A 34 -2.42 1.33 18.98
N VAL A 35 -1.42 0.50 18.67
CA VAL A 35 -1.56 -0.78 17.98
C VAL A 35 -1.44 -1.91 19.00
N ASP A 36 -2.22 -2.99 18.83
CA ASP A 36 -2.09 -4.18 19.67
C ASP A 36 -0.75 -4.90 19.40
N ARG A 37 0.11 -4.90 20.43
CA ARG A 37 1.42 -5.56 20.41
C ARG A 37 1.31 -7.05 20.09
N GLN A 38 0.33 -7.73 20.66
CA GLN A 38 0.20 -9.18 20.47
C GLN A 38 -0.16 -9.52 19.02
N GLU A 39 -1.02 -8.70 18.40
CA GLU A 39 -1.38 -8.87 17.00
C GLU A 39 -0.18 -8.60 16.08
N LEU A 40 0.59 -7.55 16.37
CA LEU A 40 1.79 -7.20 15.61
C LEU A 40 2.85 -8.32 15.71
N ASP A 41 3.12 -8.83 16.91
CA ASP A 41 4.06 -9.92 17.13
C ASP A 41 3.64 -11.22 16.41
N LYS A 42 2.34 -11.52 16.37
CA LYS A 42 1.82 -12.66 15.60
C LYS A 42 2.08 -12.50 14.10
N LYS A 43 1.84 -11.33 13.56
CA LYS A 43 2.09 -11.03 12.14
C LYS A 43 3.58 -11.15 11.80
N ILE A 44 4.46 -10.61 12.64
CA ILE A 44 5.91 -10.69 12.46
C ILE A 44 6.38 -12.14 12.51
N LYS A 45 5.93 -12.94 13.47
CA LYS A 45 6.27 -14.37 13.58
C LYS A 45 5.75 -15.17 12.38
N ALA A 46 4.56 -14.88 11.89
CA ALA A 46 3.99 -15.55 10.71
C ALA A 46 4.82 -15.28 9.44
N SER A 47 5.44 -14.10 9.33
CA SER A 47 6.29 -13.73 8.20
C SER A 47 7.78 -14.08 8.37
N ALA A 48 8.15 -14.86 9.38
CA ALA A 48 9.54 -15.23 9.65
C ALA A 48 10.25 -15.93 8.46
N LYS A 49 9.50 -16.61 7.59
CA LYS A 49 10.04 -17.22 6.36
C LYS A 49 10.34 -16.19 5.24
N LEU A 50 9.75 -14.99 5.32
CA LEU A 50 9.91 -13.92 4.36
C LEU A 50 10.21 -12.61 5.09
N PRO A 51 11.41 -12.45 5.65
CA PRO A 51 11.75 -11.33 6.54
C PRO A 51 11.66 -9.97 5.86
N PHE A 52 11.79 -9.91 4.53
CA PHE A 52 11.65 -8.69 3.74
C PHE A 52 10.23 -8.47 3.19
N SER A 53 9.23 -9.20 3.70
CA SER A 53 7.83 -8.91 3.39
C SER A 53 7.36 -7.67 4.15
N GLN A 54 6.47 -6.93 3.51
CA GLN A 54 5.82 -5.78 4.13
C GLN A 54 4.70 -6.26 5.03
N ILE A 55 4.76 -5.90 6.31
CA ILE A 55 3.74 -6.22 7.31
C ILE A 55 2.98 -4.94 7.63
N LEU A 56 1.66 -4.96 7.42
CA LEU A 56 0.81 -3.85 7.76
C LEU A 56 0.68 -3.71 9.28
N VAL A 57 1.12 -2.57 9.80
CA VAL A 57 1.02 -2.19 11.22
C VAL A 57 -0.31 -1.51 11.49
N LYS A 58 -0.60 -0.40 10.79
CA LYS A 58 -1.81 0.38 10.95
C LYS A 58 -2.23 1.01 9.63
N ARG A 59 -3.54 0.95 9.34
CA ARG A 59 -4.16 1.62 8.18
C ARG A 59 -4.64 3.01 8.56
N ASP A 60 -4.66 3.91 7.56
CA ASP A 60 -5.31 5.23 7.62
C ASP A 60 -4.90 6.02 8.86
N ILE A 61 -3.59 6.19 9.06
CA ILE A 61 -3.07 6.95 10.21
C ILE A 61 -3.39 8.44 10.06
N SER A 62 -3.50 9.11 11.20
CA SER A 62 -3.69 10.56 11.23
C SER A 62 -2.48 11.30 10.67
N ARG A 63 -2.69 12.55 10.20
CA ARG A 63 -1.58 13.41 9.76
C ARG A 63 -0.53 13.63 10.87
N VAL A 64 -0.98 13.71 12.11
CA VAL A 64 -0.08 13.88 13.27
C VAL A 64 0.77 12.65 13.48
N ASP A 65 0.16 11.44 13.39
CA ASP A 65 0.90 10.18 13.51
C ASP A 65 1.87 9.98 12.36
N GLN A 66 1.47 10.36 11.13
CA GLN A 66 2.36 10.33 9.97
C GLN A 66 3.61 11.19 10.22
N ILE A 67 3.44 12.45 10.61
CA ILE A 67 4.57 13.35 10.91
C ILE A 67 5.44 12.76 12.02
N ARG A 68 4.83 12.22 13.08
CA ARG A 68 5.57 11.59 14.18
C ARG A 68 6.43 10.42 13.71
N VAL A 69 5.91 9.56 12.84
CA VAL A 69 6.67 8.43 12.28
C VAL A 69 7.79 8.93 11.37
N GLU A 70 7.52 9.88 10.48
CA GLU A 70 8.49 10.40 9.52
C GLU A 70 9.63 11.17 10.18
N GLU A 71 9.34 12.02 11.16
CA GLU A 71 10.36 12.77 11.91
C GLU A 71 11.26 11.86 12.75
N ASN A 72 10.71 10.76 13.26
CA ASN A 72 11.43 9.82 14.11
C ASN A 72 11.84 8.53 13.38
N GLN A 73 11.96 8.55 12.06
CA GLN A 73 12.32 7.38 11.27
C GLN A 73 13.65 6.75 11.70
N HIS A 74 14.59 7.55 12.20
CA HIS A 74 15.87 7.10 12.74
C HIS A 74 15.73 6.21 13.99
N LEU A 75 14.61 6.31 14.71
CA LEU A 75 14.25 5.48 15.86
C LEU A 75 13.39 4.26 15.47
N LEU A 76 12.96 4.18 14.22
CA LEU A 76 12.04 3.18 13.69
C LEU A 76 12.65 2.47 12.47
N PRO A 77 13.81 1.81 12.60
CA PRO A 77 14.40 1.09 11.48
C PRO A 77 13.44 0.03 10.94
N GLY A 78 13.34 -0.07 9.63
CA GLY A 78 12.44 -1.01 8.95
C GLY A 78 10.95 -0.58 8.92
N VAL A 79 10.59 0.58 9.51
CA VAL A 79 9.24 1.12 9.45
C VAL A 79 9.17 2.20 8.38
N THR A 80 8.11 2.16 7.56
CA THR A 80 7.87 3.20 6.55
C THR A 80 6.37 3.44 6.36
N THR A 81 6.05 4.60 5.78
CA THR A 81 4.68 4.95 5.42
C THR A 81 4.44 4.70 3.94
N ILE A 82 3.26 4.17 3.60
CA ILE A 82 2.82 4.01 2.20
C ILE A 82 1.54 4.80 2.01
N VAL A 83 1.49 5.55 0.92
CA VAL A 83 0.31 6.32 0.55
C VAL A 83 -0.49 5.54 -0.48
N HIS A 84 -1.76 5.29 -0.17
CA HIS A 84 -2.71 4.68 -1.08
C HIS A 84 -3.83 5.66 -1.43
N PRO A 85 -4.25 5.76 -2.70
CA PRO A 85 -5.46 6.49 -3.05
C PRO A 85 -6.68 5.74 -2.49
N GLN A 86 -7.54 6.47 -1.79
CA GLN A 86 -8.81 5.94 -1.28
C GLN A 86 -9.97 6.75 -1.83
N ARG A 87 -10.96 6.08 -2.42
CA ARG A 87 -12.17 6.72 -2.93
C ARG A 87 -13.02 7.25 -1.79
N ARG A 88 -13.44 8.50 -1.88
CA ARG A 88 -14.34 9.16 -0.94
C ARG A 88 -15.57 9.68 -1.65
N TYR A 89 -16.74 9.26 -1.21
CA TYR A 89 -18.03 9.69 -1.75
C TYR A 89 -18.56 10.87 -0.93
N LEU A 90 -18.61 12.06 -1.54
CA LEU A 90 -18.95 13.31 -0.85
C LEU A 90 -20.44 13.42 -0.53
N LEU A 91 -21.29 12.75 -1.29
CA LEU A 91 -22.75 12.79 -1.15
C LEU A 91 -23.29 11.67 -0.23
N GLY A 92 -22.42 10.86 0.35
CA GLY A 92 -22.79 9.75 1.23
C GLY A 92 -23.82 8.82 0.59
N GLU A 93 -24.86 8.47 1.37
CA GLU A 93 -25.89 7.52 0.93
C GLU A 93 -26.84 8.05 -0.15
N THR A 94 -26.96 9.38 -0.29
CA THR A 94 -27.94 10.03 -1.17
C THR A 94 -27.77 9.69 -2.65
N ALA A 95 -26.55 9.44 -3.09
CA ALA A 95 -26.24 9.13 -4.49
C ALA A 95 -25.62 7.72 -4.65
N GLY A 96 -25.58 6.91 -3.61
CA GLY A 96 -24.90 5.62 -3.60
C GLY A 96 -25.39 4.66 -4.67
N GLN A 97 -26.68 4.63 -4.96
CA GLN A 97 -27.26 3.76 -6.01
C GLN A 97 -26.85 4.17 -7.43
N ILE A 98 -26.66 5.48 -7.66
CA ILE A 98 -26.24 6.00 -8.97
C ILE A 98 -24.73 5.92 -9.11
N MET A 99 -24.00 6.35 -8.10
CA MET A 99 -22.52 6.35 -8.11
C MET A 99 -21.95 4.94 -8.08
N GLY A 100 -22.58 4.03 -7.34
CA GLY A 100 -22.03 2.70 -7.08
C GLY A 100 -20.95 2.72 -6.01
N TYR A 101 -20.16 1.67 -5.96
CA TYR A 101 -19.07 1.51 -5.00
C TYR A 101 -17.93 0.68 -5.57
N LEU A 102 -16.75 0.84 -5.00
CA LEU A 102 -15.59 0.01 -5.29
C LEU A 102 -15.55 -1.21 -4.34
N GLY A 103 -15.16 -2.35 -4.86
CA GLY A 103 -14.94 -3.56 -4.08
C GLY A 103 -13.78 -4.38 -4.65
N GLU A 104 -13.18 -5.23 -3.84
CA GLU A 104 -12.11 -6.11 -4.32
C GLU A 104 -12.61 -7.02 -5.45
N ILE A 105 -11.75 -7.21 -6.45
CA ILE A 105 -12.01 -8.12 -7.56
C ILE A 105 -12.09 -9.56 -7.03
N ASN A 106 -13.15 -10.28 -7.40
CA ASN A 106 -13.26 -11.69 -7.07
C ASN A 106 -12.61 -12.56 -8.16
N GLN A 107 -12.43 -13.86 -7.89
CA GLN A 107 -11.74 -14.76 -8.82
C GLN A 107 -12.43 -14.83 -10.19
N ALA A 108 -13.76 -14.90 -10.24
CA ALA A 108 -14.51 -14.99 -11.48
C ALA A 108 -14.39 -13.70 -12.33
N GLU A 109 -14.36 -12.55 -11.69
CA GLU A 109 -14.13 -11.27 -12.36
C GLU A 109 -12.67 -11.12 -12.82
N LEU A 110 -11.71 -11.63 -12.04
CA LEU A 110 -10.32 -11.65 -12.40
C LEU A 110 -10.06 -12.49 -13.65
N ASP A 111 -10.64 -13.70 -13.71
CA ASP A 111 -10.49 -14.60 -14.84
C ASP A 111 -11.01 -13.99 -16.16
N GLN A 112 -12.03 -13.13 -16.07
CA GLN A 112 -12.58 -12.40 -17.22
C GLN A 112 -11.76 -11.15 -17.61
N ARG A 113 -10.98 -10.59 -16.69
CA ARG A 113 -10.30 -9.31 -16.86
C ARG A 113 -8.77 -9.40 -16.77
N GLN A 114 -8.21 -10.59 -16.67
CA GLN A 114 -6.78 -10.81 -16.53
C GLN A 114 -5.97 -10.21 -17.69
N GLU A 115 -6.50 -10.28 -18.92
CA GLU A 115 -5.89 -9.68 -20.11
C GLU A 115 -5.90 -8.15 -20.09
N LEU A 116 -6.74 -7.54 -19.25
CA LEU A 116 -6.84 -6.09 -19.06
C LEU A 116 -5.89 -5.54 -17.99
N GLY A 117 -5.04 -6.41 -17.39
CA GLY A 117 -4.04 -5.99 -16.41
C GLY A 117 -4.53 -5.94 -14.97
N TYR A 118 -5.65 -6.58 -14.65
CA TYR A 118 -6.12 -6.69 -13.26
C TYR A 118 -5.40 -7.80 -12.50
N PHE A 119 -5.16 -7.53 -11.22
CA PHE A 119 -4.52 -8.46 -10.30
C PHE A 119 -5.42 -8.72 -9.08
N GLN A 120 -5.14 -9.80 -8.39
CA GLN A 120 -5.84 -10.12 -7.14
C GLN A 120 -5.57 -9.05 -6.08
N GLY A 121 -6.64 -8.53 -5.49
CA GLY A 121 -6.60 -7.43 -4.52
C GLY A 121 -6.90 -6.05 -5.11
N ASP A 122 -7.04 -5.94 -6.44
CA ASP A 122 -7.44 -4.70 -7.08
C ASP A 122 -8.88 -4.34 -6.72
N LEU A 123 -9.13 -3.03 -6.66
CA LEU A 123 -10.47 -2.48 -6.46
C LEU A 123 -11.11 -2.19 -7.80
N ILE A 124 -12.31 -2.71 -8.01
CA ILE A 124 -13.09 -2.46 -9.22
C ILE A 124 -14.46 -1.89 -8.87
N GLY A 125 -15.06 -1.16 -9.80
CA GLY A 125 -16.44 -0.72 -9.70
C GLY A 125 -17.41 -1.90 -9.67
N LYS A 126 -18.22 -2.01 -8.61
CA LYS A 126 -19.21 -3.10 -8.44
C LYS A 126 -20.62 -2.69 -8.85
N GLY A 127 -20.87 -1.43 -9.08
CA GLY A 127 -22.18 -0.92 -9.47
C GLY A 127 -22.17 0.51 -9.95
N GLY A 128 -23.29 0.97 -10.49
CA GLY A 128 -23.51 2.35 -10.89
C GLY A 128 -22.51 2.91 -11.92
N ILE A 129 -22.20 4.16 -11.78
CA ILE A 129 -21.26 4.89 -12.63
C ILE A 129 -19.84 4.32 -12.51
N GLU A 130 -19.42 3.90 -11.31
CA GLU A 130 -18.10 3.29 -11.08
C GLU A 130 -17.90 2.04 -11.94
N LEU A 131 -18.91 1.15 -12.01
CA LEU A 131 -18.85 -0.04 -12.86
C LEU A 131 -18.91 0.31 -14.36
N PHE A 132 -19.78 1.24 -14.75
CA PHE A 132 -19.98 1.60 -16.15
C PHE A 132 -18.73 2.22 -16.78
N TYR A 133 -18.04 3.05 -16.01
CA TYR A 133 -16.82 3.73 -16.47
C TYR A 133 -15.52 3.07 -15.97
N GLU A 134 -15.59 1.85 -15.43
CA GLU A 134 -14.44 1.14 -14.86
C GLU A 134 -13.23 1.12 -15.80
N SER A 135 -13.42 0.80 -17.07
CA SER A 135 -12.35 0.74 -18.07
C SER A 135 -11.65 2.07 -18.32
N LEU A 136 -12.33 3.17 -18.02
CA LEU A 136 -11.80 4.54 -18.17
C LEU A 136 -11.17 5.03 -16.86
N LEU A 137 -11.74 4.63 -15.72
CA LEU A 137 -11.32 5.04 -14.38
C LEU A 137 -10.14 4.24 -13.87
N HIS A 138 -9.99 2.98 -14.28
CA HIS A 138 -8.94 2.07 -13.80
C HIS A 138 -7.52 2.60 -14.05
N GLY A 139 -7.31 3.29 -15.17
CA GLY A 139 -5.99 3.80 -15.53
C GLY A 139 -5.03 2.70 -16.02
N GLN A 140 -3.74 2.94 -15.89
CA GLN A 140 -2.70 1.97 -16.24
C GLN A 140 -1.68 1.91 -15.11
N ASP A 141 -1.40 0.71 -14.63
CA ASP A 141 -0.41 0.51 -13.59
C ASP A 141 1.01 0.76 -14.09
N GLY A 142 1.78 1.46 -13.27
CA GLY A 142 3.22 1.53 -13.42
C GLY A 142 3.87 0.30 -12.79
N TYR A 143 5.02 -0.12 -13.28
CA TYR A 143 5.78 -1.20 -12.69
C TYR A 143 7.24 -0.82 -12.45
N MET A 144 7.81 -1.37 -11.40
CA MET A 144 9.22 -1.24 -11.08
C MET A 144 9.86 -2.62 -10.99
N LEU A 145 10.86 -2.88 -11.83
CA LEU A 145 11.63 -4.11 -11.76
C LEU A 145 12.73 -3.95 -10.70
N VAL A 146 12.62 -4.74 -9.64
CA VAL A 146 13.62 -4.79 -8.57
C VAL A 146 14.28 -6.17 -8.59
N THR A 147 15.59 -6.21 -8.79
CA THR A 147 16.36 -7.44 -8.60
C THR A 147 16.51 -7.69 -7.11
N LYS A 148 16.19 -8.90 -6.66
CA LYS A 148 16.36 -9.31 -5.26
C LYS A 148 17.37 -10.44 -5.15
N TYR A 149 18.11 -10.47 -4.03
CA TYR A 149 18.87 -11.64 -3.65
C TYR A 149 17.94 -12.78 -3.22
N ALA A 150 18.46 -14.01 -3.13
CA ALA A 150 17.69 -15.15 -2.63
C ALA A 150 17.15 -14.94 -1.19
N SER A 151 17.79 -14.06 -0.42
CA SER A 151 17.34 -13.62 0.92
C SER A 151 16.11 -12.71 0.89
N GLY A 152 15.66 -12.26 -0.30
CA GLY A 152 14.58 -11.27 -0.45
C GLY A 152 15.05 -9.82 -0.41
N GLN A 153 16.28 -9.55 -0.04
CA GLN A 153 16.86 -8.21 0.03
C GLN A 153 16.94 -7.57 -1.36
N PRO A 154 16.48 -6.32 -1.56
CA PRO A 154 16.58 -5.65 -2.84
C PRO A 154 18.05 -5.42 -3.22
N GLN A 155 18.42 -5.82 -4.43
CA GLN A 155 19.74 -5.54 -4.99
C GLN A 155 19.68 -4.18 -5.70
N LEU A 156 20.32 -3.18 -5.14
CA LEU A 156 20.51 -1.90 -5.80
C LEU A 156 21.57 -2.07 -6.90
N ARG A 157 21.13 -2.17 -8.16
CA ARG A 157 22.05 -2.02 -9.29
C ARG A 157 22.40 -0.55 -9.45
N THR A 158 23.67 -0.24 -9.38
CA THR A 158 24.17 1.10 -9.65
C THR A 158 24.73 1.20 -11.08
N ASP A 159 24.57 2.36 -11.71
CA ASP A 159 25.23 2.68 -12.96
C ASP A 159 26.77 2.89 -12.74
N LYS A 160 27.50 3.13 -13.82
CA LYS A 160 28.95 3.39 -13.75
C LYS A 160 29.31 4.63 -12.91
N ALA A 161 28.31 5.46 -12.56
CA ALA A 161 28.47 6.66 -11.72
C ALA A 161 27.96 6.44 -10.28
N GLY A 162 27.65 5.19 -9.88
CA GLY A 162 27.18 4.84 -8.55
C GLY A 162 25.73 5.20 -8.25
N ARG A 163 24.93 5.58 -9.26
CA ARG A 163 23.51 5.92 -9.05
C ARG A 163 22.66 4.67 -9.18
N PRO A 164 21.63 4.50 -8.32
CA PRO A 164 20.74 3.35 -8.39
C PRO A 164 20.03 3.30 -9.75
N MET A 165 20.19 2.21 -10.49
CA MET A 165 19.44 1.94 -11.70
C MET A 165 18.06 1.39 -11.31
N ILE A 166 17.07 2.25 -11.34
CA ILE A 166 15.68 1.87 -11.20
C ILE A 166 15.04 1.93 -12.58
N ALA A 167 14.61 0.79 -13.10
CA ALA A 167 13.77 0.78 -14.27
C ALA A 167 12.34 1.19 -13.82
N ARG A 168 12.09 2.50 -13.85
CA ARG A 168 10.80 3.09 -13.50
C ARG A 168 10.06 3.44 -14.79
N ARG A 169 8.85 2.92 -14.93
CA ARG A 169 7.90 3.43 -15.91
C ARG A 169 6.65 3.83 -15.14
N ASP A 170 6.53 5.12 -14.88
CA ASP A 170 5.31 5.69 -14.32
C ASP A 170 4.34 5.96 -15.47
N THR A 171 3.21 5.32 -15.43
CA THR A 171 2.04 5.72 -16.21
C THR A 171 1.05 6.36 -15.26
N ILE A 172 0.71 7.61 -15.52
CA ILE A 172 -0.31 8.32 -14.73
C ILE A 172 -1.67 7.83 -15.24
N GLY A 173 -2.48 7.27 -14.34
CA GLY A 173 -3.86 6.95 -14.64
C GLY A 173 -4.67 8.21 -14.98
N HIS A 174 -5.72 8.06 -15.78
CA HIS A 174 -6.62 9.16 -16.09
C HIS A 174 -7.40 9.56 -14.82
N LEU A 175 -7.10 10.75 -14.31
CA LEU A 175 -7.94 11.39 -13.31
C LEU A 175 -9.14 12.00 -14.02
N LEU A 176 -10.29 11.35 -13.97
CA LEU A 176 -11.55 11.99 -14.29
C LEU A 176 -11.98 12.83 -13.09
N ASN A 177 -11.85 14.15 -13.22
CA ASN A 177 -12.56 15.09 -12.37
C ASN A 177 -14.03 15.10 -12.82
N LEU A 178 -14.87 14.30 -12.17
CA LEU A 178 -16.33 14.38 -12.29
C LEU A 178 -16.90 15.29 -11.20
#